data_642b0776e27b0c38801c3cd5186cff5e
#
_entry.id   642b0776e27b0c38801c3cd5186cff5e
#
_cell.length_a   1.000
_cell.length_b   1.000
_cell.length_c   1.000
_cell.angle_alpha   90.00
_cell.angle_beta   90.00
_cell.angle_gamma   90.00
#
_symmetry.space_group_name_H-M   'P 1'
#
loop_
_entity.id
_entity.type
_entity.pdbx_description
1 polymer ?
#
loop_
_entity_poly.entity_id
_entity_poly.type
_entity_poly.pdbx_seq_one_letter_code
_entity_poly.pdbx_strand_id
1 'polypeptide(L)'
;MKLRMNRREFGIGTATAIAALSAFPTFAGGKLKVAGIYTVPTQQKWVARLHLALDAAAKRGEIDYVYSESTANTDYVRVMREYCDSGVNMIVGEAFGISKEARKVADDYENIAFLMGDPFKPHGNNFSVFDNYIHEPCFLMGILAGEMSKTKKLGMVGGYAIGEVNRLFHAFMDGAKSMNPECEFKVTYIGSWYDPPKAKEAAFAQIEAG
;
A
#
# COMPACT_ATOMS: atom_id res chain seq x y z
N MET A 1 27.14 18.66 33.92
CA MET A 1 27.17 20.02 33.34
C MET A 1 25.74 20.38 32.92
N LYS A 2 25.03 21.20 33.72
CA LYS A 2 23.64 21.62 33.42
C LYS A 2 23.69 22.89 32.56
N LEU A 3 23.38 22.76 31.27
CA LEU A 3 23.17 23.92 30.41
C LEU A 3 21.89 24.64 30.84
N ARG A 4 22.02 25.82 31.44
CA ARG A 4 20.92 26.76 31.67
C ARG A 4 20.84 27.71 30.47
N MET A 5 19.91 27.43 29.55
CA MET A 5 19.52 28.38 28.52
C MET A 5 18.61 29.46 29.10
N ASN A 6 18.84 30.73 28.80
CA ASN A 6 17.96 31.82 29.19
C ASN A 6 16.84 32.06 28.17
N ARG A 7 15.78 32.82 28.54
CA ARG A 7 14.61 33.06 27.69
C ARG A 7 14.92 33.74 26.34
N ARG A 8 16.02 34.47 26.22
CA ARG A 8 16.44 35.12 24.97
C ARG A 8 17.07 34.11 24.00
N GLU A 9 17.85 33.18 24.50
CA GLU A 9 18.50 32.16 23.68
C GLU A 9 17.46 31.16 23.16
N PHE A 10 16.40 30.88 23.92
CA PHE A 10 15.27 30.06 23.45
C PHE A 10 14.48 30.75 22.32
N GLY A 11 14.26 32.05 22.41
CA GLY A 11 13.57 32.84 21.36
C GLY A 11 14.32 32.89 20.02
N ILE A 12 15.65 32.99 20.05
CA ILE A 12 16.51 33.03 18.86
C ILE A 12 16.60 31.63 18.22
N GLY A 13 16.73 30.58 19.05
CA GLY A 13 16.74 29.18 18.57
C GLY A 13 15.45 28.75 17.89
N THR A 14 14.29 29.20 18.41
CA THR A 14 12.98 28.87 17.84
C THR A 14 12.71 29.62 16.52
N ALA A 15 13.15 30.89 16.41
CA ALA A 15 13.03 31.66 15.17
C ALA A 15 13.90 31.10 14.03
N THR A 16 15.11 30.61 14.35
CA THR A 16 15.99 29.98 13.36
C THR A 16 15.47 28.57 12.93
N ALA A 17 14.85 27.81 13.83
CA ALA A 17 14.25 26.52 13.50
C ALA A 17 13.00 26.64 12.62
N ILE A 18 12.18 27.71 12.83
CA ILE A 18 10.99 27.98 12.00
C ILE A 18 11.39 28.46 10.60
N ALA A 19 12.48 29.24 10.48
CA ALA A 19 13.00 29.68 9.18
C ALA A 19 13.62 28.52 8.36
N ALA A 20 14.18 27.49 9.02
CA ALA A 20 14.72 26.31 8.34
C ALA A 20 13.64 25.34 7.83
N LEU A 21 12.42 25.37 8.41
CA LEU A 21 11.29 24.55 7.95
C LEU A 21 10.56 25.14 6.73
N SER A 22 10.86 26.38 6.33
CA SER A 22 10.25 27.04 5.16
C SER A 22 11.11 26.97 3.89
N ALA A 23 12.28 26.33 3.93
CA ALA A 23 13.11 26.09 2.75
C ALA A 23 12.87 24.72 2.13
N PHE A 24 11.60 24.35 1.92
CA PHE A 24 11.31 23.37 0.87
C PHE A 24 11.67 24.03 -0.46
N PRO A 25 12.43 23.37 -1.35
CA PRO A 25 12.64 23.89 -2.67
C PRO A 25 11.27 24.15 -3.29
N THR A 26 10.90 25.42 -3.44
CA THR A 26 9.79 25.78 -4.32
C THR A 26 10.23 25.33 -5.70
N PHE A 27 9.60 24.28 -6.22
CA PHE A 27 9.76 23.89 -7.61
C PHE A 27 9.34 25.12 -8.45
N ALA A 28 10.33 25.84 -8.93
CA ALA A 28 10.13 26.96 -9.83
C ALA A 28 9.70 26.39 -11.19
N GLY A 29 8.38 26.27 -11.39
CA GLY A 29 7.85 25.96 -12.70
C GLY A 29 6.80 24.84 -12.71
N GLY A 30 5.52 25.22 -12.60
CA GLY A 30 4.38 24.35 -12.89
C GLY A 30 3.96 23.43 -11.72
N LYS A 31 2.74 22.93 -11.82
CA LYS A 31 2.22 21.92 -10.88
C LYS A 31 2.93 20.59 -11.10
N LEU A 32 3.14 19.84 -10.01
CA LEU A 32 3.64 18.47 -10.11
C LEU A 32 2.64 17.60 -10.87
N LYS A 33 3.09 16.92 -11.90
CA LYS A 33 2.30 15.92 -12.63
C LYS A 33 2.43 14.57 -11.91
N VAL A 34 1.33 14.05 -11.40
CA VAL A 34 1.27 12.80 -10.64
C VAL A 34 0.39 11.79 -11.37
N ALA A 35 0.89 10.58 -11.55
CA ALA A 35 0.11 9.47 -12.09
C ALA A 35 -0.21 8.45 -11.00
N GLY A 36 -1.47 8.02 -10.90
CA GLY A 36 -1.91 6.91 -10.09
C GLY A 36 -2.04 5.63 -10.93
N ILE A 37 -1.52 4.50 -10.46
CA ILE A 37 -1.72 3.21 -11.13
C ILE A 37 -2.32 2.23 -10.12
N TYR A 38 -3.54 1.77 -10.39
CA TYR A 38 -4.30 0.94 -9.49
C TYR A 38 -4.68 -0.39 -10.15
N THR A 39 -4.47 -1.48 -9.42
CA THR A 39 -4.76 -2.84 -9.89
C THR A 39 -6.23 -3.20 -9.88
N VAL A 40 -7.06 -2.39 -9.21
CA VAL A 40 -8.50 -2.56 -9.03
C VAL A 40 -9.25 -1.25 -9.33
N PRO A 41 -10.58 -1.27 -9.47
CA PRO A 41 -11.38 -0.05 -9.63
C PRO A 41 -11.17 0.92 -8.45
N THR A 42 -11.17 2.23 -8.72
CA THR A 42 -10.95 3.29 -7.72
C THR A 42 -12.00 3.34 -6.61
N GLN A 43 -13.16 2.69 -6.79
CA GLN A 43 -14.19 2.53 -5.75
C GLN A 43 -13.85 1.46 -4.72
N GLN A 44 -12.90 0.55 -5.02
CA GLN A 44 -12.45 -0.46 -4.09
C GLN A 44 -11.70 0.20 -2.94
N LYS A 45 -12.08 -0.14 -1.70
CA LYS A 45 -11.66 0.59 -0.48
C LYS A 45 -10.14 0.70 -0.29
N TRP A 46 -9.39 -0.28 -0.78
CA TRP A 46 -7.93 -0.26 -0.67
C TRP A 46 -7.32 0.90 -1.47
N VAL A 47 -7.65 1.02 -2.76
CA VAL A 47 -7.11 2.07 -3.62
C VAL A 47 -7.86 3.40 -3.49
N ALA A 48 -9.14 3.38 -3.07
CA ALA A 48 -9.97 4.58 -2.93
C ALA A 48 -9.30 5.65 -2.07
N ARG A 49 -8.64 5.28 -0.99
CA ARG A 49 -7.95 6.22 -0.09
C ARG A 49 -6.80 6.95 -0.77
N LEU A 50 -6.02 6.26 -1.62
CA LEU A 50 -4.94 6.87 -2.40
C LEU A 50 -5.52 7.78 -3.47
N HIS A 51 -6.46 7.25 -4.26
CA HIS A 51 -7.14 8.00 -5.31
C HIS A 51 -7.81 9.27 -4.78
N LEU A 52 -8.60 9.17 -3.71
CA LEU A 52 -9.30 10.32 -3.12
C LEU A 52 -8.34 11.37 -2.55
N ALA A 53 -7.22 10.97 -1.98
CA ALA A 53 -6.21 11.90 -1.48
C ALA A 53 -5.55 12.70 -2.62
N LEU A 54 -5.18 12.02 -3.72
CA LEU A 54 -4.59 12.67 -4.89
C LEU A 54 -5.60 13.54 -5.65
N ASP A 55 -6.84 13.07 -5.79
CA ASP A 55 -7.94 13.84 -6.39
C ASP A 55 -8.25 15.11 -5.58
N ALA A 56 -8.25 15.02 -4.25
CA ALA A 56 -8.41 16.18 -3.39
C ALA A 56 -7.26 17.20 -3.54
N ALA A 57 -6.02 16.75 -3.66
CA ALA A 57 -4.87 17.62 -3.93
C ALA A 57 -4.98 18.29 -5.31
N ALA A 58 -5.43 17.54 -6.33
CA ALA A 58 -5.69 18.10 -7.67
C ALA A 58 -6.81 19.15 -7.65
N LYS A 59 -7.91 18.89 -6.93
CA LYS A 59 -9.03 19.85 -6.78
C LYS A 59 -8.62 21.13 -6.07
N ARG A 60 -7.64 21.06 -5.16
CA ARG A 60 -7.02 22.27 -4.54
C ARG A 60 -6.03 22.97 -5.47
N GLY A 61 -5.73 22.39 -6.62
CA GLY A 61 -4.81 22.96 -7.60
C GLY A 61 -3.32 22.76 -7.25
N GLU A 62 -2.99 21.84 -6.34
CA GLU A 62 -1.62 21.55 -5.88
C GLU A 62 -0.86 20.66 -6.86
N ILE A 63 -1.55 19.75 -7.55
CA ILE A 63 -0.97 18.82 -8.52
C ILE A 63 -1.83 18.72 -9.78
N ASP A 64 -1.25 18.25 -10.88
CA ASP A 64 -1.96 17.73 -12.04
C ASP A 64 -2.00 16.21 -11.92
N TYR A 65 -3.19 15.63 -11.76
CA TYR A 65 -3.37 14.22 -11.46
C TYR A 65 -4.07 13.47 -12.60
N VAL A 66 -3.46 12.37 -13.02
CA VAL A 66 -4.02 11.39 -13.95
C VAL A 66 -3.94 10.00 -13.33
N TYR A 67 -4.75 9.06 -13.79
CA TYR A 67 -4.67 7.70 -13.27
C TYR A 67 -5.17 6.64 -14.26
N SER A 68 -4.72 5.40 -14.02
CA SER A 68 -5.27 4.19 -14.60
C SER A 68 -5.77 3.27 -13.49
N GLU A 69 -6.93 2.66 -13.69
CA GLU A 69 -7.52 1.70 -12.76
C GLU A 69 -7.71 0.34 -13.43
N SER A 70 -7.95 -0.71 -12.64
CA SER A 70 -8.11 -2.09 -13.13
C SER A 70 -6.94 -2.55 -14.00
N THR A 71 -5.74 -2.04 -13.71
CA THR A 71 -4.52 -2.39 -14.43
C THR A 71 -4.02 -3.75 -13.93
N ALA A 72 -4.10 -4.77 -14.79
CA ALA A 72 -3.60 -6.10 -14.44
C ALA A 72 -2.08 -6.09 -14.16
N ASN A 73 -1.59 -6.99 -13.29
CA ASN A 73 -0.16 -7.10 -13.00
C ASN A 73 0.69 -7.29 -14.25
N THR A 74 0.18 -7.98 -15.28
CA THR A 74 0.84 -8.19 -16.58
C THR A 74 1.05 -6.92 -17.38
N ASP A 75 0.16 -5.94 -17.23
CA ASP A 75 0.19 -4.67 -17.94
C ASP A 75 0.85 -3.54 -17.15
N TYR A 76 1.01 -3.74 -15.84
CA TYR A 76 1.39 -2.69 -14.91
C TYR A 76 2.71 -2.00 -15.29
N VAL A 77 3.73 -2.78 -15.62
CA VAL A 77 5.05 -2.26 -16.01
C VAL A 77 4.98 -1.44 -17.30
N ARG A 78 4.18 -1.87 -18.27
CA ARG A 78 3.96 -1.13 -19.53
C ARG A 78 3.29 0.23 -19.24
N VAL A 79 2.21 0.23 -18.48
CA VAL A 79 1.49 1.46 -18.08
C VAL A 79 2.39 2.39 -17.27
N MET A 80 3.22 1.84 -16.38
CA MET A 80 4.18 2.59 -15.57
C MET A 80 5.19 3.33 -16.47
N ARG A 81 5.75 2.64 -17.48
CA ARG A 81 6.66 3.24 -18.46
C ARG A 81 5.98 4.31 -19.32
N GLU A 82 4.75 4.06 -19.79
CA GLU A 82 3.97 5.03 -20.57
C GLU A 82 3.76 6.34 -19.78
N TYR A 83 3.48 6.26 -18.47
CA TYR A 83 3.41 7.46 -17.63
C TYR A 83 4.77 8.14 -17.48
N CYS A 84 5.85 7.38 -17.27
CA CYS A 84 7.19 7.94 -17.21
C CYS A 84 7.53 8.71 -18.50
N ASP A 85 7.27 8.12 -19.65
CA ASP A 85 7.52 8.72 -20.97
C ASP A 85 6.64 9.94 -21.26
N SER A 86 5.45 10.01 -20.64
CA SER A 86 4.56 11.18 -20.74
C SER A 86 5.03 12.39 -19.93
N GLY A 87 6.13 12.26 -19.17
CA GLY A 87 6.75 13.34 -18.42
C GLY A 87 6.04 13.66 -17.11
N VAL A 88 5.52 12.64 -16.39
CA VAL A 88 5.09 12.80 -15.00
C VAL A 88 6.30 13.01 -14.09
N ASN A 89 6.07 13.68 -12.95
CA ASN A 89 7.10 13.87 -11.94
C ASN A 89 7.07 12.76 -10.88
N MET A 90 5.89 12.13 -10.69
CA MET A 90 5.70 11.12 -9.67
C MET A 90 4.68 10.07 -10.10
N ILE A 91 4.95 8.83 -9.74
CA ILE A 91 4.00 7.71 -9.83
C ILE A 91 3.64 7.24 -8.42
N VAL A 92 2.34 7.07 -8.17
CA VAL A 92 1.79 6.51 -6.94
C VAL A 92 0.99 5.26 -7.28
N GLY A 93 1.22 4.16 -6.59
CA GLY A 93 0.49 2.93 -6.91
C GLY A 93 0.82 1.77 -5.98
N GLU A 94 0.64 0.57 -6.49
CA GLU A 94 0.77 -0.67 -5.73
C GLU A 94 1.70 -1.63 -6.47
N ALA A 95 2.77 -2.07 -5.82
CA ALA A 95 3.76 -2.97 -6.39
C ALA A 95 3.79 -4.36 -5.73
N PHE A 96 2.82 -4.70 -4.89
CA PHE A 96 2.82 -5.96 -4.12
C PHE A 96 2.99 -7.21 -4.99
N GLY A 97 2.42 -7.22 -6.19
CA GLY A 97 2.53 -8.34 -7.13
C GLY A 97 3.66 -8.20 -8.17
N ILE A 98 4.31 -7.03 -8.28
CA ILE A 98 5.28 -6.70 -9.35
C ILE A 98 6.49 -5.90 -8.82
N SER A 99 6.80 -6.03 -7.54
CA SER A 99 7.83 -5.24 -6.84
C SER A 99 9.18 -5.22 -7.58
N LYS A 100 9.67 -6.38 -8.01
CA LYS A 100 10.95 -6.50 -8.71
C LYS A 100 10.97 -5.74 -10.03
N GLU A 101 9.90 -5.85 -10.79
CA GLU A 101 9.76 -5.21 -12.10
C GLU A 101 9.58 -3.69 -11.96
N ALA A 102 8.78 -3.25 -10.97
CA ALA A 102 8.59 -1.83 -10.68
C ALA A 102 9.89 -1.13 -10.28
N ARG A 103 10.75 -1.80 -9.51
CA ARG A 103 12.07 -1.28 -9.11
C ARG A 103 13.00 -1.10 -10.31
N LYS A 104 12.98 -2.00 -11.29
CA LYS A 104 13.74 -1.84 -12.54
C LYS A 104 13.27 -0.64 -13.34
N VAL A 105 11.95 -0.36 -13.34
CA VAL A 105 11.46 0.87 -13.97
C VAL A 105 12.00 2.10 -13.25
N ALA A 106 12.03 2.09 -11.92
CA ALA A 106 12.59 3.21 -11.18
C ALA A 106 14.09 3.43 -11.45
N ASP A 107 14.86 2.36 -11.66
CA ASP A 107 16.28 2.45 -12.07
C ASP A 107 16.44 3.08 -13.46
N ASP A 108 15.50 2.81 -14.38
CA ASP A 108 15.52 3.39 -15.73
C ASP A 108 15.07 4.87 -15.78
N TYR A 109 14.36 5.36 -14.76
CA TYR A 109 13.76 6.70 -14.69
C TYR A 109 14.13 7.44 -13.39
N GLU A 110 15.41 7.67 -13.16
CA GLU A 110 15.98 8.23 -11.93
C GLU A 110 15.40 9.62 -11.52
N ASN A 111 14.90 10.39 -12.49
CA ASN A 111 14.33 11.72 -12.26
C ASN A 111 12.82 11.71 -11.89
N ILE A 112 12.20 10.54 -11.86
CA ILE A 112 10.79 10.37 -11.49
C ILE A 112 10.71 9.77 -10.08
N ALA A 113 9.89 10.34 -9.22
CA ALA A 113 9.63 9.79 -7.90
C ALA A 113 8.58 8.68 -7.96
N PHE A 114 8.80 7.61 -7.23
CA PHE A 114 7.86 6.50 -7.09
C PHE A 114 7.48 6.34 -5.62
N LEU A 115 6.18 6.31 -5.33
CA LEU A 115 5.62 5.98 -4.01
C LEU A 115 4.70 4.77 -4.16
N MET A 116 5.18 3.61 -3.77
CA MET A 116 4.54 2.35 -4.08
C MET A 116 4.16 1.57 -2.82
N GLY A 117 2.96 0.99 -2.82
CA GLY A 117 2.58 -0.03 -1.86
C GLY A 117 3.44 -1.28 -2.08
N ASP A 118 4.34 -1.58 -1.13
CA ASP A 118 5.33 -2.64 -1.29
C ASP A 118 5.81 -3.08 0.11
N PRO A 119 5.89 -4.39 0.44
CA PRO A 119 6.32 -4.87 1.75
C PRO A 119 7.84 -4.83 1.92
N PHE A 120 8.61 -4.54 0.88
CA PHE A 120 10.07 -4.49 0.94
C PHE A 120 10.58 -3.08 1.26
N LYS A 121 11.89 -2.97 1.52
CA LYS A 121 12.56 -1.70 1.78
C LYS A 121 12.52 -0.77 0.56
N PRO A 122 12.62 0.55 0.72
CA PRO A 122 12.85 1.48 -0.38
C PRO A 122 13.99 1.04 -1.30
N HIS A 123 14.01 1.51 -2.55
CA HIS A 123 15.01 1.15 -3.55
C HIS A 123 15.57 2.40 -4.23
N GLY A 124 16.90 2.47 -4.37
CA GLY A 124 17.55 3.63 -4.94
C GLY A 124 17.24 4.93 -4.19
N ASN A 125 17.23 6.05 -4.92
CA ASN A 125 16.96 7.38 -4.38
C ASN A 125 15.54 7.88 -4.69
N ASN A 126 14.80 7.18 -5.53
CA ASN A 126 13.54 7.63 -6.11
C ASN A 126 12.36 6.67 -5.89
N PHE A 127 12.57 5.48 -5.31
CA PHE A 127 11.51 4.51 -5.04
C PHE A 127 11.26 4.40 -3.54
N SER A 128 10.27 5.13 -3.06
CA SER A 128 9.76 5.07 -1.69
C SER A 128 8.62 4.06 -1.58
N VAL A 129 8.45 3.50 -0.39
CA VAL A 129 7.42 2.48 -0.13
C VAL A 129 6.50 2.89 1.01
N PHE A 130 5.28 2.39 0.97
CA PHE A 130 4.35 2.42 2.09
C PHE A 130 3.72 1.05 2.30
N ASP A 131 3.39 0.76 3.54
CA ASP A 131 2.63 -0.43 3.94
C ASP A 131 1.66 -0.04 5.07
N ASN A 132 0.60 -0.81 5.25
CA ASN A 132 -0.43 -0.54 6.24
C ASN A 132 -0.39 -1.44 7.45
N TYR A 133 0.50 -2.43 7.45
CA TYR A 133 0.62 -3.42 8.53
C TYR A 133 -0.70 -4.13 8.87
N ILE A 134 -1.53 -4.42 7.86
CA ILE A 134 -2.86 -5.03 8.06
C ILE A 134 -2.80 -6.47 8.61
N HIS A 135 -1.63 -7.05 8.73
CA HIS A 135 -1.43 -8.30 9.47
C HIS A 135 -1.75 -8.16 10.96
N GLU A 136 -1.59 -6.96 11.56
CA GLU A 136 -1.97 -6.72 12.96
C GLU A 136 -3.47 -6.90 13.19
N PRO A 137 -4.38 -6.21 12.47
CA PRO A 137 -5.81 -6.51 12.58
C PRO A 137 -6.17 -7.92 12.13
N CYS A 138 -5.45 -8.55 11.18
CA CYS A 138 -5.68 -9.95 10.83
C CYS A 138 -5.45 -10.88 12.02
N PHE A 139 -4.42 -10.65 12.83
CA PHE A 139 -4.19 -11.39 14.06
C PHE A 139 -5.37 -11.28 15.03
N LEU A 140 -5.89 -10.06 15.26
CA LEU A 140 -7.05 -9.82 16.12
C LEU A 140 -8.32 -10.50 15.57
N MET A 141 -8.53 -10.47 14.26
CA MET A 141 -9.63 -11.19 13.62
C MET A 141 -9.47 -12.71 13.77
N GLY A 142 -8.24 -13.21 13.73
CA GLY A 142 -7.92 -14.60 14.03
C GLY A 142 -8.32 -15.00 15.45
N ILE A 143 -7.98 -14.19 16.45
CA ILE A 143 -8.40 -14.40 17.86
C ILE A 143 -9.91 -14.56 17.92
N LEU A 144 -10.65 -13.62 17.34
CA LEU A 144 -12.12 -13.66 17.34
C LEU A 144 -12.67 -14.92 16.65
N ALA A 145 -12.09 -15.29 15.48
CA ALA A 145 -12.51 -16.46 14.74
C ALA A 145 -12.23 -17.75 15.50
N GLY A 146 -11.08 -17.88 16.15
CA GLY A 146 -10.71 -19.05 16.96
C GLY A 146 -11.61 -19.25 18.16
N GLU A 147 -12.01 -18.15 18.82
CA GLU A 147 -12.95 -18.18 19.96
C GLU A 147 -14.36 -18.53 19.52
N MET A 148 -14.84 -17.97 18.40
CA MET A 148 -16.23 -18.13 17.96
C MET A 148 -16.51 -19.39 17.16
N SER A 149 -15.49 -20.02 16.55
CA SER A 149 -15.67 -21.17 15.68
C SER A 149 -16.07 -22.42 16.45
N LYS A 150 -17.27 -22.92 16.18
CA LYS A 150 -17.77 -24.19 16.75
C LYS A 150 -17.20 -25.42 16.06
N THR A 151 -16.87 -25.31 14.77
CA THR A 151 -16.33 -26.40 13.97
C THR A 151 -14.82 -26.52 14.04
N LYS A 152 -14.14 -25.47 14.54
CA LYS A 152 -12.68 -25.33 14.55
C LYS A 152 -12.07 -25.28 13.13
N LYS A 153 -12.88 -25.19 12.09
CA LYS A 153 -12.46 -25.11 10.69
C LYS A 153 -12.65 -23.67 10.19
N LEU A 154 -11.58 -23.08 9.68
CA LEU A 154 -11.53 -21.70 9.25
C LEU A 154 -11.04 -21.61 7.79
N GLY A 155 -11.83 -20.93 6.96
CA GLY A 155 -11.51 -20.72 5.55
C GLY A 155 -10.91 -19.33 5.30
N MET A 156 -9.93 -19.25 4.39
CA MET A 156 -9.35 -18.00 3.92
C MET A 156 -9.31 -17.97 2.40
N VAL A 157 -9.71 -16.84 1.83
CA VAL A 157 -9.68 -16.61 0.39
C VAL A 157 -8.78 -15.40 0.13
N GLY A 158 -7.73 -15.59 -0.67
CA GLY A 158 -6.77 -14.56 -1.03
C GLY A 158 -6.68 -14.31 -2.53
N GLY A 159 -6.10 -13.17 -2.91
CA GLY A 159 -5.90 -12.82 -4.31
C GLY A 159 -4.82 -13.67 -4.96
N TYR A 160 -3.59 -13.53 -4.48
CA TYR A 160 -2.41 -14.19 -5.02
C TYR A 160 -1.54 -14.79 -3.91
N ALA A 161 -0.85 -15.88 -4.22
CA ALA A 161 0.09 -16.53 -3.29
C ALA A 161 1.43 -15.77 -3.24
N ILE A 162 1.42 -14.56 -2.68
CA ILE A 162 2.59 -13.70 -2.51
C ILE A 162 2.88 -13.46 -1.04
N GLY A 163 4.11 -13.00 -0.74
CA GLY A 163 4.58 -12.79 0.64
C GLY A 163 3.65 -11.93 1.48
N GLU A 164 3.10 -10.85 0.91
CA GLU A 164 2.15 -9.98 1.61
C GLU A 164 0.88 -10.73 2.02
N VAL A 165 0.22 -11.42 1.11
CA VAL A 165 -1.03 -12.16 1.40
C VAL A 165 -0.75 -13.30 2.39
N ASN A 166 0.37 -14.01 2.23
CA ASN A 166 0.78 -15.07 3.15
C ASN A 166 1.01 -14.52 4.56
N ARG A 167 1.63 -13.34 4.70
CA ARG A 167 1.82 -12.67 6.00
C ARG A 167 0.49 -12.44 6.71
N LEU A 168 -0.54 -11.99 5.98
CA LEU A 168 -1.88 -11.77 6.52
C LEU A 168 -2.52 -13.09 6.99
N PHE A 169 -2.40 -14.13 6.18
CA PHE A 169 -2.94 -15.44 6.53
C PHE A 169 -2.24 -16.06 7.74
N HIS A 170 -0.92 -15.98 7.81
CA HIS A 170 -0.19 -16.46 9.00
C HIS A 170 -0.60 -15.70 10.25
N ALA A 171 -0.71 -14.38 10.20
CA ALA A 171 -1.17 -13.59 11.33
C ALA A 171 -2.57 -14.01 11.80
N PHE A 172 -3.50 -14.23 10.87
CA PHE A 172 -4.84 -14.74 11.18
C PHE A 172 -4.79 -16.14 11.81
N MET A 173 -4.01 -17.05 11.23
CA MET A 173 -3.84 -18.41 11.76
C MET A 173 -3.27 -18.40 13.18
N ASP A 174 -2.24 -17.59 13.43
CA ASP A 174 -1.59 -17.47 14.73
C ASP A 174 -2.56 -16.89 15.77
N GLY A 175 -3.35 -15.87 15.38
CA GLY A 175 -4.41 -15.35 16.23
C GLY A 175 -5.44 -16.40 16.59
N ALA A 176 -5.93 -17.19 15.63
CA ALA A 176 -6.93 -18.23 15.87
C ALA A 176 -6.36 -19.36 16.75
N LYS A 177 -5.14 -19.82 16.49
CA LYS A 177 -4.48 -20.84 17.30
C LYS A 177 -4.15 -20.40 18.71
N SER A 178 -3.95 -19.10 18.94
CA SER A 178 -3.72 -18.59 20.29
C SER A 178 -4.94 -18.79 21.21
N MET A 179 -6.15 -18.81 20.63
CA MET A 179 -7.40 -19.07 21.35
C MET A 179 -7.80 -20.56 21.30
N ASN A 180 -7.61 -21.18 20.16
CA ASN A 180 -7.94 -22.60 19.96
C ASN A 180 -6.89 -23.30 19.10
N PRO A 181 -5.92 -24.00 19.74
CA PRO A 181 -4.84 -24.70 19.02
C PRO A 181 -5.30 -25.77 18.02
N GLU A 182 -6.54 -26.26 18.17
CA GLU A 182 -7.12 -27.29 17.30
C GLU A 182 -7.73 -26.71 16.01
N CYS A 183 -7.64 -25.39 15.78
CA CYS A 183 -8.12 -24.79 14.55
C CYS A 183 -7.37 -25.33 13.32
N GLU A 184 -8.17 -25.78 12.35
CA GLU A 184 -7.72 -26.20 11.01
C GLU A 184 -8.01 -25.10 10.00
N PHE A 185 -7.15 -24.99 8.96
CA PHE A 185 -7.24 -23.90 8.00
C PHE A 185 -7.28 -24.39 6.57
N LYS A 186 -8.16 -23.79 5.77
CA LYS A 186 -8.24 -23.99 4.34
C LYS A 186 -7.97 -22.67 3.62
N VAL A 187 -7.04 -22.68 2.68
CA VAL A 187 -6.63 -21.50 1.93
C VAL A 187 -6.91 -21.68 0.44
N THR A 188 -7.51 -20.68 -0.18
CA THR A 188 -7.74 -20.64 -1.63
C THR A 188 -7.27 -19.31 -2.18
N TYR A 189 -6.49 -19.33 -3.28
CA TYR A 189 -6.10 -18.13 -4.03
C TYR A 189 -6.88 -18.08 -5.34
N ILE A 190 -7.51 -16.92 -5.62
CA ILE A 190 -8.39 -16.76 -6.78
C ILE A 190 -7.70 -16.21 -8.04
N GLY A 191 -6.42 -15.80 -7.92
CA GLY A 191 -5.64 -15.24 -9.04
C GLY A 191 -6.10 -13.84 -9.49
N SER A 192 -6.78 -13.09 -8.62
CA SER A 192 -7.25 -11.73 -8.89
C SER A 192 -7.24 -10.90 -7.62
N TRP A 193 -6.94 -9.59 -7.72
CA TRP A 193 -7.10 -8.64 -6.60
C TRP A 193 -8.55 -8.23 -6.36
N TYR A 194 -9.40 -8.34 -7.39
CA TYR A 194 -10.79 -7.98 -7.28
C TYR A 194 -11.65 -8.83 -8.24
N ASP A 195 -12.23 -9.89 -7.73
CA ASP A 195 -13.15 -10.76 -8.46
C ASP A 195 -14.20 -11.31 -7.46
N PRO A 196 -15.26 -10.52 -7.15
CA PRO A 196 -16.28 -10.94 -6.21
C PRO A 196 -16.97 -12.26 -6.54
N PRO A 197 -17.29 -12.60 -7.82
CA PRO A 197 -17.82 -13.90 -8.18
C PRO A 197 -16.89 -15.06 -7.80
N LYS A 198 -15.61 -15.01 -8.19
CA LYS A 198 -14.63 -16.04 -7.83
C LYS A 198 -14.40 -16.15 -6.32
N ALA A 199 -14.35 -15.02 -5.61
CA ALA A 199 -14.19 -15.03 -4.16
C ALA A 199 -15.38 -15.73 -3.48
N LYS A 200 -16.59 -15.46 -3.95
CA LYS A 200 -17.80 -16.12 -3.47
C LYS A 200 -17.79 -17.63 -3.76
N GLU A 201 -17.45 -18.03 -4.98
CA GLU A 201 -17.33 -19.45 -5.38
C GLU A 201 -16.30 -20.18 -4.51
N ALA A 202 -15.11 -19.60 -4.31
CA ALA A 202 -14.07 -20.16 -3.46
C ALA A 202 -14.53 -20.34 -2.01
N ALA A 203 -15.24 -19.34 -1.46
CA ALA A 203 -15.78 -19.42 -0.11
C ALA A 203 -16.84 -20.53 0.03
N PHE A 204 -17.78 -20.64 -0.91
CA PHE A 204 -18.77 -21.72 -0.90
C PHE A 204 -18.12 -23.11 -1.04
N ALA A 205 -17.16 -23.27 -1.95
CA ALA A 205 -16.44 -24.53 -2.10
C ALA A 205 -15.70 -24.94 -0.81
N GLN A 206 -15.19 -23.98 -0.02
CA GLN A 206 -14.61 -24.27 1.28
C GLN A 206 -15.67 -24.71 2.30
N ILE A 207 -16.83 -24.06 2.32
CA ILE A 207 -17.95 -24.40 3.22
C ILE A 207 -18.49 -25.81 2.92
N GLU A 208 -18.69 -26.14 1.64
CA GLU A 208 -19.17 -27.43 1.20
C GLU A 208 -18.19 -28.58 1.50
N ALA A 209 -16.91 -28.29 1.50
CA ALA A 209 -15.86 -29.25 1.81
C ALA A 209 -15.65 -29.46 3.34
N GLY A 210 -16.43 -28.78 4.19
CA GLY A 210 -16.38 -28.87 5.64
C GLY A 210 -15.24 -28.12 6.26
#